data_302c385ebfda8df06b7221bffa5afde7
#
_entry.id   302c385ebfda8df06b7221bffa5afde7
#
_cell.length_a   1.000
_cell.length_b   1.000
_cell.length_c   1.000
_cell.angle_alpha   90.00
_cell.angle_beta   90.00
_cell.angle_gamma   90.00
#
_symmetry.space_group_name_H-M   'P 1'
#
loop_
_entity.id
_entity.type
_entity.pdbx_description
1 polymer ?
#
loop_
_entity_poly.entity_id
_entity_poly.type
_entity_poly.pdbx_seq_one_letter_code
_entity_poly.pdbx_strand_id
1 'polypeptide(L)'
;LKFDVTAILDVDIERLDNDQTVVIPQRIYLLIGDHLESDIKYIYEHSKELSNFLAKLKDPFYGLSYERQKSLAVGGKCHWRPDMEQGLKENDLTVLFSGEFNVSNRKNLQLQLTKIQYLCKLTLHYYTGMRNQEVQRMKPNSITQSITSIELMDEDSKVVDEAKMVEVISSTTKFTGQRVKVSWFAPEEVKMAVTILERIHKGLSMLHNVTLRDDWLFLPPSIIELNNDVNNYSPAFFKERHKPQWLKNLVITALDFKELSNSDDERNFLLADNYQIGK
;
A
#
# COMPACT_ATOMS: atom_id res chain seq x y z
N LEU A 1 13.90 -1.77 -15.63
CA LEU A 1 12.86 -1.99 -14.60
C LEU A 1 11.58 -2.36 -15.34
N LYS A 2 11.16 -3.64 -15.27
CA LYS A 2 9.87 -4.08 -15.82
C LYS A 2 8.85 -3.95 -14.72
N PHE A 3 8.11 -2.85 -14.69
CA PHE A 3 6.92 -2.74 -13.86
C PHE A 3 5.80 -3.57 -14.47
N ASP A 4 5.00 -4.21 -13.65
CA ASP A 4 3.72 -4.73 -14.09
C ASP A 4 2.73 -3.56 -14.15
N VAL A 5 2.74 -2.87 -15.29
CA VAL A 5 1.91 -1.69 -15.55
C VAL A 5 0.44 -2.02 -15.44
N THR A 6 0.05 -3.26 -15.78
CA THR A 6 -1.33 -3.72 -15.67
C THR A 6 -1.81 -3.70 -14.23
N ALA A 7 -0.91 -3.99 -13.27
CA ALA A 7 -1.24 -3.91 -11.85
C ALA A 7 -1.42 -2.45 -11.35
N ILE A 8 -0.81 -1.47 -12.01
CA ILE A 8 -0.89 -0.07 -11.63
C ILE A 8 -2.02 0.63 -12.36
N LEU A 9 -2.13 0.48 -13.66
CA LEU A 9 -3.05 1.25 -14.50
C LEU A 9 -4.36 0.53 -14.82
N ASP A 10 -4.49 -0.79 -14.50
CA ASP A 10 -5.65 -1.64 -14.82
C ASP A 10 -6.08 -1.52 -16.29
N VAL A 11 -5.12 -1.41 -17.17
CA VAL A 11 -5.34 -1.42 -18.59
C VAL A 11 -5.47 -2.89 -19.00
N ASP A 12 -6.61 -3.30 -19.52
CA ASP A 12 -6.78 -4.58 -20.21
C ASP A 12 -5.93 -4.52 -21.49
N ILE A 13 -4.67 -4.89 -21.32
CA ILE A 13 -3.76 -5.00 -22.46
C ILE A 13 -3.96 -6.39 -23.04
N GLU A 14 -4.55 -6.48 -24.21
CA GLU A 14 -4.46 -7.70 -25.01
C GLU A 14 -2.98 -8.07 -25.15
N ARG A 15 -2.61 -9.23 -24.63
CA ARG A 15 -1.24 -9.73 -24.72
C ARG A 15 -0.92 -9.94 -26.19
N LEU A 16 -0.09 -9.06 -26.70
CA LEU A 16 0.51 -9.27 -28.02
C LEU A 16 1.59 -10.35 -27.88
N ASP A 17 1.84 -11.07 -28.95
CA ASP A 17 2.69 -12.28 -29.04
C ASP A 17 4.09 -12.17 -28.39
N ASN A 18 4.53 -10.99 -28.00
CA ASN A 18 5.85 -10.75 -27.41
C ASN A 18 5.88 -10.61 -25.87
N ASP A 19 4.79 -10.84 -25.14
CA ASP A 19 4.71 -10.77 -23.64
C ASP A 19 5.35 -9.50 -23.01
N GLN A 20 5.45 -8.39 -23.75
CA GLN A 20 6.06 -7.16 -23.24
C GLN A 20 5.01 -6.25 -22.64
N THR A 21 5.27 -5.80 -21.39
CA THR A 21 4.46 -4.78 -20.74
C THR A 21 4.67 -3.43 -21.42
N VAL A 22 3.59 -2.65 -21.53
CA VAL A 22 3.62 -1.30 -22.09
C VAL A 22 4.47 -0.38 -21.21
N VAL A 23 5.22 0.53 -21.81
CA VAL A 23 6.06 1.49 -21.11
C VAL A 23 5.19 2.61 -20.55
N ILE A 24 5.39 2.98 -19.29
CA ILE A 24 4.74 4.14 -18.68
C ILE A 24 5.47 5.42 -19.15
N PRO A 25 4.75 6.47 -19.63
CA PRO A 25 5.36 7.75 -19.92
C PRO A 25 6.10 8.32 -18.71
N GLN A 26 7.24 8.95 -18.92
CA GLN A 26 8.09 9.48 -17.84
C GLN A 26 7.31 10.45 -16.94
N ARG A 27 6.52 11.33 -17.52
CA ARG A 27 5.67 12.26 -16.75
C ARG A 27 4.70 11.53 -15.82
N ILE A 28 4.01 10.50 -16.30
CA ILE A 28 3.09 9.69 -15.50
C ILE A 28 3.85 8.96 -14.39
N TYR A 29 5.01 8.39 -14.72
CA TYR A 29 5.85 7.71 -13.75
C TYR A 29 6.27 8.64 -12.60
N LEU A 30 6.73 9.85 -12.90
CA LEU A 30 7.11 10.83 -11.89
C LEU A 30 5.92 11.28 -11.05
N LEU A 31 4.76 11.56 -11.66
CA LEU A 31 3.54 11.92 -10.93
C LEU A 31 3.10 10.82 -9.94
N ILE A 32 3.21 9.55 -10.34
CA ILE A 32 2.93 8.42 -9.43
C ILE A 32 3.90 8.48 -8.24
N GLY A 33 5.19 8.71 -8.48
CA GLY A 33 6.20 8.84 -7.43
C GLY A 33 5.89 9.94 -6.43
N ASP A 34 5.58 11.15 -6.91
CA ASP A 34 5.26 12.31 -6.08
C ASP A 34 4.03 12.05 -5.19
N HIS A 35 2.96 11.46 -5.77
CA HIS A 35 1.77 11.10 -5.00
C HIS A 35 2.05 10.03 -3.95
N LEU A 36 2.80 8.98 -4.31
CA LEU A 36 3.14 7.91 -3.38
C LEU A 36 3.99 8.42 -2.22
N GLU A 37 5.00 9.25 -2.51
CA GLU A 37 5.84 9.86 -1.49
C GLU A 37 5.02 10.70 -0.51
N SER A 38 4.16 11.58 -1.02
CA SER A 38 3.29 12.42 -0.21
C SER A 38 2.35 11.60 0.68
N ASP A 39 1.63 10.62 0.08
CA ASP A 39 0.67 9.80 0.79
C ASP A 39 1.33 8.92 1.86
N ILE A 40 2.48 8.31 1.54
CA ILE A 40 3.19 7.44 2.47
C ILE A 40 3.76 8.22 3.66
N LYS A 41 4.36 9.39 3.42
CA LYS A 41 4.83 10.26 4.52
C LYS A 41 3.68 10.66 5.43
N TYR A 42 2.57 11.11 4.85
CA TYR A 42 1.39 11.51 5.59
C TYR A 42 0.81 10.37 6.47
N ILE A 43 0.66 9.17 5.89
CA ILE A 43 0.15 8.01 6.63
C ILE A 43 1.16 7.55 7.70
N TYR A 44 2.46 7.61 7.39
CA TYR A 44 3.51 7.20 8.32
C TYR A 44 3.50 8.02 9.61
N GLU A 45 3.31 9.34 9.51
CA GLU A 45 3.23 10.25 10.65
C GLU A 45 2.13 9.85 11.64
N HIS A 46 1.00 9.33 11.17
CA HIS A 46 -0.16 8.93 11.98
C HIS A 46 -0.24 7.43 12.28
N SER A 47 0.69 6.63 11.77
CA SER A 47 0.57 5.17 11.81
C SER A 47 0.77 4.56 13.20
N LYS A 48 1.46 5.27 14.12
CA LYS A 48 1.62 4.87 15.53
C LYS A 48 0.30 5.02 16.27
N GLU A 49 -0.37 6.15 16.11
CA GLU A 49 -1.69 6.46 16.65
C GLU A 49 -2.73 5.50 16.08
N LEU A 50 -2.66 5.19 14.79
CA LEU A 50 -3.48 4.18 14.14
C LEU A 50 -3.32 2.79 14.79
N SER A 51 -2.10 2.36 15.05
CA SER A 51 -1.84 1.08 15.74
C SER A 51 -2.49 1.03 17.12
N ASN A 52 -2.38 2.11 17.90
CA ASN A 52 -2.98 2.22 19.22
C ASN A 52 -4.51 2.24 19.17
N PHE A 53 -5.07 2.93 18.18
CA PHE A 53 -6.52 3.00 17.95
C PHE A 53 -7.09 1.62 17.61
N LEU A 54 -6.43 0.87 16.72
CA LEU A 54 -6.84 -0.49 16.34
C LEU A 54 -6.91 -1.41 17.58
N ALA A 55 -5.96 -1.30 18.49
CA ALA A 55 -5.97 -2.08 19.73
C ALA A 55 -7.19 -1.78 20.63
N LYS A 56 -7.70 -0.52 20.65
CA LYS A 56 -8.89 -0.14 21.41
C LYS A 56 -10.17 -0.77 20.88
N LEU A 57 -10.22 -1.14 19.60
CA LEU A 57 -11.37 -1.83 19.00
C LEU A 57 -11.61 -3.24 19.58
N LYS A 58 -10.72 -3.73 20.44
CA LYS A 58 -10.93 -4.94 21.25
C LYS A 58 -12.19 -4.82 22.13
N ASP A 59 -12.52 -3.63 22.60
CA ASP A 59 -13.81 -3.38 23.24
C ASP A 59 -14.90 -3.43 22.14
N PRO A 60 -15.89 -4.35 22.23
CA PRO A 60 -16.88 -4.54 21.18
C PRO A 60 -17.78 -3.31 20.98
N PHE A 61 -17.88 -2.42 21.97
CA PHE A 61 -18.69 -1.20 21.89
C PHE A 61 -17.91 0.00 21.33
N TYR A 62 -16.59 0.00 21.40
CA TYR A 62 -15.76 1.11 20.94
C TYR A 62 -15.90 1.31 19.41
N GLY A 63 -16.13 2.54 18.97
CA GLY A 63 -16.32 2.86 17.53
C GLY A 63 -17.70 2.50 16.97
N LEU A 64 -18.65 2.05 17.81
CA LEU A 64 -20.06 1.87 17.41
C LEU A 64 -20.88 3.12 17.75
N SER A 65 -21.89 3.42 16.93
CA SER A 65 -22.85 4.48 17.27
C SER A 65 -23.56 4.19 18.60
N TYR A 66 -23.96 5.22 19.31
CA TYR A 66 -24.65 5.07 20.62
C TYR A 66 -25.93 4.23 20.51
N GLU A 67 -26.68 4.37 19.44
CA GLU A 67 -27.86 3.54 19.17
C GLU A 67 -27.50 2.05 19.07
N ARG A 68 -26.41 1.74 18.36
CA ARG A 68 -25.94 0.36 18.25
C ARG A 68 -25.42 -0.18 19.57
N GLN A 69 -24.70 0.62 20.34
CA GLN A 69 -24.26 0.25 21.68
C GLN A 69 -25.46 -0.08 22.58
N LYS A 70 -26.51 0.76 22.54
CA LYS A 70 -27.76 0.53 23.30
C LYS A 70 -28.44 -0.77 22.87
N SER A 71 -28.49 -1.06 21.57
CA SER A 71 -29.12 -2.29 21.05
C SER A 71 -28.38 -3.57 21.43
N LEU A 72 -27.09 -3.50 21.69
CA LEU A 72 -26.23 -4.62 22.07
C LEU A 72 -26.12 -4.78 23.59
N ALA A 73 -26.55 -3.79 24.37
CA ALA A 73 -26.46 -3.83 25.81
C ALA A 73 -27.42 -4.89 26.42
N VAL A 74 -26.86 -5.87 27.10
CA VAL A 74 -27.63 -6.90 27.81
C VAL A 74 -28.14 -6.36 29.15
N GLY A 75 -29.42 -6.54 29.42
CA GLY A 75 -30.02 -6.12 30.71
C GLY A 75 -30.15 -4.60 30.88
N GLY A 76 -30.10 -3.80 29.82
CA GLY A 76 -30.32 -2.37 29.84
C GLY A 76 -29.17 -1.54 30.45
N LYS A 77 -28.08 -2.17 30.90
CA LYS A 77 -26.88 -1.48 31.39
C LYS A 77 -25.88 -1.33 30.21
N CYS A 78 -25.75 -0.10 29.70
CA CYS A 78 -24.79 0.23 28.68
C CYS A 78 -23.63 1.01 29.30
N HIS A 79 -22.41 0.49 29.18
CA HIS A 79 -21.21 1.25 29.48
C HIS A 79 -20.78 1.95 28.19
N TRP A 80 -21.22 3.20 28.05
CA TRP A 80 -20.95 3.98 26.85
C TRP A 80 -19.45 4.05 26.50
N ARG A 81 -19.15 3.83 25.26
CA ARG A 81 -17.81 3.98 24.66
C ARG A 81 -17.85 5.07 23.60
N PRO A 82 -16.71 5.69 23.31
CA PRO A 82 -16.60 6.60 22.17
C PRO A 82 -17.14 5.94 20.90
N ASP A 83 -17.94 6.67 20.14
CA ASP A 83 -18.28 6.27 18.79
C ASP A 83 -17.07 6.44 17.84
N MET A 84 -17.24 6.22 16.55
CA MET A 84 -16.11 6.27 15.62
C MET A 84 -15.51 7.67 15.54
N GLU A 85 -16.31 8.71 15.44
CA GLU A 85 -15.86 10.08 15.34
C GLU A 85 -15.09 10.52 16.59
N GLN A 86 -15.67 10.31 17.75
CA GLN A 86 -15.01 10.62 19.01
C GLN A 86 -13.75 9.78 19.21
N GLY A 87 -13.79 8.50 18.86
CA GLY A 87 -12.64 7.62 18.94
C GLY A 87 -11.47 8.06 18.06
N LEU A 88 -11.74 8.54 16.85
CA LEU A 88 -10.73 9.12 15.96
C LEU A 88 -10.15 10.41 16.53
N LYS A 89 -11.00 11.27 17.09
CA LYS A 89 -10.57 12.54 17.72
C LYS A 89 -9.68 12.30 18.94
N GLU A 90 -10.03 11.36 19.82
CA GLU A 90 -9.25 11.02 21.02
C GLU A 90 -7.89 10.37 20.72
N ASN A 91 -7.67 9.94 19.46
CA ASN A 91 -6.42 9.32 19.02
C ASN A 91 -5.69 10.14 17.96
N ASP A 92 -6.04 11.41 17.79
CA ASP A 92 -5.42 12.32 16.80
C ASP A 92 -5.44 11.79 15.35
N LEU A 93 -6.48 11.02 15.00
CA LEU A 93 -6.64 10.40 13.68
C LEU A 93 -7.67 11.11 12.80
N THR A 94 -8.31 12.19 13.28
CA THR A 94 -9.32 12.91 12.52
C THR A 94 -8.77 13.43 11.18
N VAL A 95 -7.51 13.87 11.17
CA VAL A 95 -6.85 14.40 9.98
C VAL A 95 -6.58 13.27 8.98
N LEU A 96 -6.02 12.13 9.44
CA LEU A 96 -5.76 10.96 8.59
C LEU A 96 -7.05 10.43 7.96
N PHE A 97 -8.12 10.32 8.74
CA PHE A 97 -9.40 9.76 8.30
C PHE A 97 -10.38 10.84 7.83
N SER A 98 -9.88 11.86 7.13
CA SER A 98 -10.64 12.86 6.39
C SER A 98 -10.49 12.66 4.88
N GLY A 99 -11.26 13.38 4.08
CA GLY A 99 -11.15 13.34 2.63
C GLY A 99 -11.32 11.93 2.04
N GLU A 100 -10.34 11.46 1.30
CA GLU A 100 -10.38 10.15 0.62
C GLU A 100 -10.44 8.96 1.58
N PHE A 101 -9.86 9.08 2.77
CA PHE A 101 -9.84 8.02 3.79
C PHE A 101 -10.98 8.10 4.79
N ASN A 102 -12.03 8.86 4.51
CA ASN A 102 -13.11 9.09 5.46
C ASN A 102 -13.65 7.81 6.10
N VAL A 103 -13.73 7.82 7.45
CA VAL A 103 -14.19 6.71 8.28
C VAL A 103 -15.33 7.16 9.18
N SER A 104 -16.51 6.55 9.02
CA SER A 104 -17.69 6.80 9.85
C SER A 104 -18.11 5.61 10.72
N ASN A 105 -17.56 4.43 10.45
CA ASN A 105 -17.87 3.19 11.16
C ASN A 105 -16.79 2.13 10.97
N ARG A 106 -16.87 1.02 11.71
CA ARG A 106 -15.89 -0.09 11.63
C ARG A 106 -15.76 -0.69 10.22
N LYS A 107 -16.86 -0.78 9.46
CA LYS A 107 -16.84 -1.32 8.09
C LYS A 107 -16.08 -0.40 7.13
N ASN A 108 -16.28 0.90 7.26
CA ASN A 108 -15.51 1.87 6.49
C ASN A 108 -14.04 1.85 6.87
N LEU A 109 -13.71 1.69 8.16
CA LEU A 109 -12.34 1.54 8.62
C LEU A 109 -11.63 0.35 7.93
N GLN A 110 -12.31 -0.80 7.79
CA GLN A 110 -11.77 -1.96 7.06
C GLN A 110 -11.40 -1.59 5.62
N LEU A 111 -12.29 -0.85 4.94
CA LEU A 111 -12.04 -0.40 3.57
C LEU A 111 -10.82 0.54 3.50
N GLN A 112 -10.74 1.50 4.42
CA GLN A 112 -9.64 2.47 4.41
C GLN A 112 -8.30 1.82 4.77
N LEU A 113 -8.27 0.87 5.70
CA LEU A 113 -7.06 0.09 5.98
C LEU A 113 -6.61 -0.73 4.75
N THR A 114 -7.55 -1.22 3.94
CA THR A 114 -7.18 -1.89 2.68
C THR A 114 -6.59 -0.91 1.67
N LYS A 115 -7.12 0.31 1.57
CA LYS A 115 -6.54 1.36 0.71
C LYS A 115 -5.13 1.74 1.17
N ILE A 116 -4.93 1.92 2.46
CA ILE A 116 -3.59 2.19 3.04
C ILE A 116 -2.61 1.05 2.68
N GLN A 117 -3.00 -0.20 2.87
CA GLN A 117 -2.17 -1.33 2.48
C GLN A 117 -1.90 -1.38 0.97
N TYR A 118 -2.88 -0.96 0.16
CA TYR A 118 -2.71 -0.89 -1.30
C TYR A 118 -1.69 0.19 -1.69
N LEU A 119 -1.72 1.36 -1.06
CA LEU A 119 -0.70 2.41 -1.25
C LEU A 119 0.69 1.93 -0.86
N CYS A 120 0.82 1.26 0.30
CA CYS A 120 2.10 0.65 0.69
C CYS A 120 2.58 -0.37 -0.35
N LYS A 121 1.67 -1.19 -0.90
CA LYS A 121 1.98 -2.15 -1.96
C LYS A 121 2.48 -1.46 -3.23
N LEU A 122 1.80 -0.39 -3.67
CA LEU A 122 2.23 0.40 -4.83
C LEU A 122 3.62 1.00 -4.62
N THR A 123 3.89 1.54 -3.44
CA THR A 123 5.21 2.09 -3.08
C THR A 123 6.31 1.03 -3.19
N LEU A 124 6.04 -0.18 -2.67
CA LEU A 124 6.97 -1.30 -2.82
C LEU A 124 7.22 -1.63 -4.29
N HIS A 125 6.19 -1.73 -5.12
CA HIS A 125 6.36 -1.98 -6.55
C HIS A 125 7.13 -0.86 -7.24
N TYR A 126 6.78 0.39 -6.95
CA TYR A 126 7.34 1.55 -7.61
C TYR A 126 8.86 1.66 -7.40
N TYR A 127 9.31 1.53 -6.17
CA TYR A 127 10.73 1.74 -5.83
C TYR A 127 11.60 0.48 -5.95
N THR A 128 11.02 -0.72 -5.86
CA THR A 128 11.84 -1.95 -5.89
C THR A 128 11.77 -2.70 -7.21
N GLY A 129 10.75 -2.46 -8.04
CA GLY A 129 10.48 -3.26 -9.23
C GLY A 129 10.16 -4.73 -8.94
N MET A 130 9.82 -5.08 -7.69
CA MET A 130 9.43 -6.43 -7.30
C MET A 130 8.16 -6.86 -8.02
N ARG A 131 8.07 -8.15 -8.35
CA ARG A 131 6.85 -8.74 -8.91
C ARG A 131 5.75 -8.79 -7.85
N ASN A 132 4.50 -8.80 -8.29
CA ASN A 132 3.34 -8.88 -7.40
C ASN A 132 3.44 -10.02 -6.36
N GLN A 133 3.88 -11.21 -6.79
CA GLN A 133 4.06 -12.36 -5.89
C GLN A 133 5.20 -12.16 -4.89
N GLU A 134 6.24 -11.43 -5.23
CA GLU A 134 7.39 -11.15 -4.36
C GLU A 134 6.97 -10.18 -3.25
N VAL A 135 6.23 -9.11 -3.60
CA VAL A 135 5.67 -8.19 -2.63
C VAL A 135 4.65 -8.88 -1.71
N GLN A 136 3.76 -9.71 -2.25
CA GLN A 136 2.77 -10.42 -1.43
C GLN A 136 3.37 -11.46 -0.48
N ARG A 137 4.58 -11.94 -0.75
CA ARG A 137 5.32 -12.88 0.12
C ARG A 137 6.16 -12.20 1.19
N MET A 138 6.17 -10.88 1.23
CA MET A 138 6.88 -10.16 2.27
C MET A 138 6.30 -10.50 3.64
N LYS A 139 7.20 -10.58 4.61
CA LYS A 139 6.88 -10.88 6.01
C LYS A 139 7.13 -9.64 6.87
N PRO A 140 6.57 -9.56 8.07
CA PRO A 140 7.08 -8.63 9.07
C PRO A 140 8.59 -8.77 9.25
N ASN A 141 9.27 -7.69 9.56
CA ASN A 141 10.73 -7.61 9.66
C ASN A 141 11.47 -7.91 8.34
N SER A 142 10.86 -7.58 7.20
CA SER A 142 11.50 -7.72 5.88
C SER A 142 12.53 -6.65 5.56
N ILE A 143 12.68 -5.62 6.39
CA ILE A 143 13.71 -4.58 6.22
C ILE A 143 14.88 -4.87 7.14
N THR A 144 16.08 -4.88 6.56
CA THR A 144 17.32 -4.91 7.35
C THR A 144 17.56 -3.55 7.99
N GLN A 145 18.15 -3.55 9.19
CA GLN A 145 18.46 -2.29 9.89
C GLN A 145 19.66 -1.54 9.30
N SER A 146 20.38 -2.13 8.37
CA SER A 146 21.53 -1.50 7.71
C SER A 146 21.05 -0.45 6.72
N ILE A 147 21.35 0.81 7.00
CA ILE A 147 21.21 1.90 6.05
C ILE A 147 22.52 1.97 5.28
N THR A 148 22.48 1.77 3.97
CA THR A 148 23.62 1.96 3.10
C THR A 148 23.49 3.35 2.47
N SER A 149 24.50 4.22 2.70
CA SER A 149 24.60 5.47 1.97
C SER A 149 25.21 5.20 0.60
N ILE A 150 24.56 5.68 -0.45
CA ILE A 150 25.07 5.64 -1.82
C ILE A 150 25.40 7.08 -2.21
N GLU A 151 26.66 7.31 -2.54
CA GLU A 151 27.09 8.61 -3.06
C GLU A 151 26.53 8.78 -4.49
N LEU A 152 25.82 9.88 -4.70
CA LEU A 152 25.37 10.29 -6.02
C LEU A 152 26.43 11.19 -6.63
N MET A 153 26.97 10.79 -7.78
CA MET A 153 28.02 11.51 -8.48
C MET A 153 27.45 12.23 -9.70
N ASP A 154 27.96 13.41 -10.01
CA ASP A 154 27.70 14.12 -11.27
C ASP A 154 28.53 13.52 -12.44
N GLU A 155 28.39 14.13 -13.61
CA GLU A 155 29.13 13.73 -14.83
C GLU A 155 30.67 13.85 -14.65
N ASP A 156 31.13 14.70 -13.74
CA ASP A 156 32.53 14.92 -13.39
C ASP A 156 33.04 14.00 -12.27
N SER A 157 32.23 13.02 -11.83
CA SER A 157 32.51 12.08 -10.73
C SER A 157 32.71 12.78 -9.37
N LYS A 158 32.06 13.94 -9.16
CA LYS A 158 31.99 14.59 -7.87
C LYS A 158 30.74 14.16 -7.13
N VAL A 159 30.87 13.89 -5.84
CA VAL A 159 29.73 13.60 -4.97
C VAL A 159 28.86 14.84 -4.84
N VAL A 160 27.64 14.77 -5.34
CA VAL A 160 26.67 15.87 -5.28
C VAL A 160 25.61 15.65 -4.20
N ASP A 161 25.36 14.39 -3.80
CA ASP A 161 24.39 14.05 -2.76
C ASP A 161 24.67 12.64 -2.22
N GLU A 162 24.03 12.28 -1.10
CA GLU A 162 24.02 10.96 -0.53
C GLU A 162 22.58 10.41 -0.43
N ALA A 163 22.30 9.32 -1.11
CA ALA A 163 21.02 8.62 -0.98
C ALA A 163 21.11 7.54 0.12
N LYS A 164 20.19 7.61 1.07
CA LYS A 164 20.03 6.57 2.10
C LYS A 164 19.14 5.46 1.57
N MET A 165 19.72 4.28 1.48
CA MET A 165 19.02 3.09 0.98
C MET A 165 18.84 2.06 2.08
N VAL A 166 17.70 1.39 2.07
CA VAL A 166 17.39 0.24 2.93
C VAL A 166 17.37 -1.03 2.10
N GLU A 167 17.72 -2.15 2.73
CA GLU A 167 17.64 -3.45 2.09
C GLU A 167 16.32 -4.13 2.48
N VAL A 168 15.56 -4.53 1.48
CA VAL A 168 14.27 -5.21 1.61
C VAL A 168 14.45 -6.68 1.23
N ILE A 169 14.04 -7.58 2.12
CA ILE A 169 14.17 -9.03 1.91
C ILE A 169 12.81 -9.63 1.56
N SER A 170 12.74 -10.36 0.47
CA SER A 170 11.60 -11.20 0.10
C SER A 170 12.07 -12.48 -0.60
N SER A 171 11.14 -13.23 -1.18
CA SER A 171 11.45 -14.47 -1.89
C SER A 171 11.00 -14.42 -3.34
N THR A 172 11.88 -14.85 -4.24
CA THR A 172 11.60 -15.01 -5.66
C THR A 172 11.69 -16.48 -6.09
N THR A 173 11.00 -16.81 -7.17
CA THR A 173 11.14 -18.09 -7.88
C THR A 173 11.80 -17.90 -9.25
N LYS A 174 12.24 -16.66 -9.55
CA LYS A 174 12.85 -16.34 -10.84
C LYS A 174 14.20 -17.02 -10.95
N PHE A 175 14.48 -17.62 -12.09
CA PHE A 175 15.72 -18.32 -12.49
C PHE A 175 15.97 -19.70 -11.89
N THR A 176 15.46 -20.02 -10.70
CA THR A 176 15.80 -21.29 -10.01
C THR A 176 14.66 -22.28 -9.95
N GLY A 177 13.42 -21.86 -10.25
CA GLY A 177 12.20 -22.67 -10.04
C GLY A 177 11.88 -22.92 -8.55
N GLN A 178 12.81 -22.62 -7.65
CA GLN A 178 12.66 -22.76 -6.19
C GLN A 178 12.61 -21.39 -5.52
N ARG A 179 11.97 -21.30 -4.35
CA ARG A 179 11.94 -20.07 -3.56
C ARG A 179 13.31 -19.78 -2.96
N VAL A 180 13.91 -18.70 -3.41
CA VAL A 180 15.18 -18.19 -2.88
C VAL A 180 14.94 -16.83 -2.24
N LYS A 181 15.55 -16.57 -1.09
CA LYS A 181 15.57 -15.23 -0.49
C LYS A 181 16.48 -14.34 -1.34
N VAL A 182 15.99 -13.16 -1.64
CA VAL A 182 16.71 -12.11 -2.39
C VAL A 182 16.47 -10.79 -1.69
N SER A 183 17.42 -9.90 -1.78
CA SER A 183 17.30 -8.51 -1.31
C SER A 183 17.18 -7.53 -2.45
N TRP A 184 16.47 -6.45 -2.17
CA TRP A 184 16.32 -5.28 -3.04
C TRP A 184 16.73 -4.04 -2.26
N PHE A 185 17.49 -3.18 -2.88
CA PHE A 185 17.76 -1.85 -2.32
C PHE A 185 16.65 -0.89 -2.69
N ALA A 186 16.23 -0.08 -1.74
CA ALA A 186 15.13 0.85 -1.89
C ALA A 186 15.30 2.09 -1.00
N PRO A 187 14.70 3.23 -1.37
CA PRO A 187 14.76 4.45 -0.58
C PRO A 187 13.90 4.36 0.69
N GLU A 188 13.95 5.42 1.51
CA GLU A 188 13.32 5.46 2.83
C GLU A 188 11.78 5.33 2.77
N GLU A 189 11.15 5.74 1.68
CA GLU A 189 9.71 5.60 1.44
C GLU A 189 9.25 4.13 1.56
N VAL A 190 10.07 3.21 1.10
CA VAL A 190 9.80 1.77 1.24
C VAL A 190 9.86 1.33 2.70
N LYS A 191 10.82 1.85 3.47
CA LYS A 191 10.88 1.60 4.92
C LYS A 191 9.64 2.16 5.64
N MET A 192 9.20 3.36 5.26
CA MET A 192 7.95 3.93 5.79
C MET A 192 6.76 3.04 5.47
N ALA A 193 6.61 2.60 4.22
CA ALA A 193 5.52 1.72 3.79
C ALA A 193 5.49 0.39 4.57
N VAL A 194 6.63 -0.27 4.74
CA VAL A 194 6.73 -1.51 5.54
C VAL A 194 6.41 -1.23 7.01
N THR A 195 6.92 -0.13 7.58
CA THR A 195 6.63 0.24 8.97
C THR A 195 5.14 0.50 9.20
N ILE A 196 4.44 1.14 8.25
CA ILE A 196 2.98 1.32 8.31
C ILE A 196 2.28 -0.04 8.39
N LEU A 197 2.65 -0.97 7.51
CA LEU A 197 2.08 -2.32 7.49
C LEU A 197 2.34 -3.07 8.79
N GLU A 198 3.55 -3.00 9.34
CA GLU A 198 3.91 -3.60 10.62
C GLU A 198 3.16 -2.99 11.81
N ARG A 199 2.91 -1.67 11.80
CA ARG A 199 2.12 -0.99 12.82
C ARG A 199 0.64 -1.40 12.75
N ILE A 200 0.08 -1.55 11.54
CA ILE A 200 -1.27 -2.12 11.36
C ILE A 200 -1.32 -3.55 11.90
N HIS A 201 -0.34 -4.38 11.53
CA HIS A 201 -0.22 -5.75 12.00
C HIS A 201 -0.17 -5.82 13.55
N LYS A 202 0.64 -4.97 14.17
CA LYS A 202 0.75 -4.86 15.62
C LYS A 202 -0.58 -4.46 16.27
N GLY A 203 -1.26 -3.44 15.75
CA GLY A 203 -2.55 -3.00 16.28
C GLY A 203 -3.61 -4.09 16.21
N LEU A 204 -3.65 -4.84 15.11
CA LEU A 204 -4.57 -5.97 14.93
C LEU A 204 -4.22 -7.16 15.83
N SER A 205 -2.94 -7.42 16.07
CA SER A 205 -2.50 -8.44 17.04
C SER A 205 -2.98 -8.11 18.46
N MET A 206 -2.86 -6.85 18.87
CA MET A 206 -3.33 -6.38 20.17
C MET A 206 -4.86 -6.43 20.29
N LEU A 207 -5.58 -6.12 19.21
CA LEU A 207 -7.03 -6.22 19.12
C LEU A 207 -7.52 -7.65 19.41
N HIS A 208 -6.89 -8.65 18.82
CA HIS A 208 -7.28 -10.06 19.01
C HIS A 208 -6.63 -10.70 20.22
N ASN A 209 -5.70 -10.03 20.90
CA ASN A 209 -4.89 -10.58 21.99
C ASN A 209 -4.19 -11.89 21.60
N VAL A 210 -3.73 -11.97 20.37
CA VAL A 210 -3.00 -13.10 19.79
C VAL A 210 -1.83 -12.59 18.97
N THR A 211 -0.83 -13.44 18.76
CA THR A 211 0.20 -13.17 17.75
C THR A 211 -0.37 -13.57 16.40
N LEU A 212 -0.57 -12.59 15.52
CA LEU A 212 -0.97 -12.87 14.14
C LEU A 212 0.16 -13.65 13.44
N ARG A 213 -0.21 -14.40 12.39
CA ARG A 213 0.77 -15.18 11.65
C ARG A 213 1.83 -14.26 11.04
N ASP A 214 3.09 -14.58 11.30
CA ASP A 214 4.26 -13.88 10.76
C ASP A 214 4.52 -14.21 9.26
N ASP A 215 3.56 -14.89 8.63
CA ASP A 215 3.72 -15.33 7.24
C ASP A 215 3.47 -14.22 6.25
N TRP A 216 2.65 -13.22 6.61
CA TRP A 216 2.24 -12.18 5.68
C TRP A 216 2.27 -10.78 6.29
N LEU A 217 2.84 -9.86 5.52
CA LEU A 217 2.84 -8.44 5.87
C LEU A 217 1.48 -7.79 5.58
N PHE A 218 0.79 -8.24 4.51
CA PHE A 218 -0.51 -7.73 4.09
C PHE A 218 -1.64 -8.52 4.71
N LEU A 219 -2.40 -7.91 5.61
CA LEU A 219 -3.48 -8.54 6.34
C LEU A 219 -4.85 -8.27 5.72
N PRO A 220 -5.77 -9.24 5.70
CA PRO A 220 -7.11 -9.00 5.22
C PRO A 220 -7.88 -8.11 6.21
N PRO A 221 -8.66 -7.12 5.72
CA PRO A 221 -9.38 -6.18 6.60
C PRO A 221 -10.44 -6.85 7.49
N SER A 222 -10.95 -8.02 7.10
CA SER A 222 -11.93 -8.78 7.88
C SER A 222 -11.41 -9.18 9.27
N ILE A 223 -10.11 -9.17 9.48
CA ILE A 223 -9.47 -9.38 10.80
C ILE A 223 -9.92 -8.37 11.87
N ILE A 224 -10.42 -7.20 11.49
CA ILE A 224 -10.96 -6.21 12.44
C ILE A 224 -12.21 -6.74 13.15
N GLU A 225 -12.96 -7.65 12.55
CA GLU A 225 -14.13 -8.25 13.17
C GLU A 225 -13.73 -9.28 14.21
N LEU A 226 -14.14 -9.04 15.47
CA LEU A 226 -13.76 -9.89 16.60
C LEU A 226 -14.23 -11.35 16.51
N ASN A 227 -15.27 -11.60 15.69
CA ASN A 227 -15.85 -12.93 15.53
C ASN A 227 -15.16 -13.75 14.44
N ASN A 228 -14.18 -13.21 13.73
CA ASN A 228 -13.48 -13.93 12.69
C ASN A 228 -12.39 -14.82 13.29
N ASP A 229 -12.24 -16.02 12.72
CA ASP A 229 -11.14 -16.91 13.06
C ASP A 229 -9.83 -16.35 12.48
N VAL A 230 -9.04 -15.74 13.35
CA VAL A 230 -7.72 -15.18 12.99
C VAL A 230 -6.69 -16.23 12.60
N ASN A 231 -6.96 -17.51 12.81
CA ASN A 231 -6.05 -18.60 12.44
C ASN A 231 -6.24 -19.07 10.98
N ASN A 232 -7.37 -18.73 10.36
CA ASN A 232 -7.77 -19.20 9.03
C ASN A 232 -8.02 -18.04 8.04
N TYR A 233 -7.13 -17.04 7.97
CA TYR A 233 -7.26 -15.98 7.00
C TYR A 233 -6.30 -16.12 5.81
N SER A 234 -6.71 -15.60 4.66
CA SER A 234 -5.89 -15.46 3.46
C SER A 234 -5.19 -14.10 3.42
N PRO A 235 -4.10 -13.93 2.68
CA PRO A 235 -3.50 -12.62 2.46
C PRO A 235 -4.52 -11.59 1.94
N ALA A 236 -4.25 -10.30 2.17
CA ALA A 236 -5.10 -9.24 1.66
C ALA A 236 -5.21 -9.31 0.14
N PHE A 237 -6.44 -9.18 -0.35
CA PHE A 237 -6.75 -9.13 -1.77
C PHE A 237 -7.19 -7.72 -2.16
N PHE A 238 -6.54 -7.16 -3.18
CA PHE A 238 -6.79 -5.80 -3.63
C PHE A 238 -7.66 -5.80 -4.88
N LYS A 239 -8.63 -4.88 -4.93
CA LYS A 239 -9.58 -4.68 -6.03
C LYS A 239 -9.51 -3.24 -6.50
N GLU A 240 -10.09 -2.95 -7.64
CA GLU A 240 -10.21 -1.61 -8.25
C GLU A 240 -10.65 -0.53 -7.25
N ARG A 241 -11.66 -0.81 -6.43
CA ARG A 241 -12.18 0.13 -5.41
C ARG A 241 -11.16 0.56 -4.35
N HIS A 242 -10.02 -0.13 -4.26
CA HIS A 242 -8.96 0.18 -3.30
C HIS A 242 -7.89 1.11 -3.88
N LYS A 243 -7.91 1.32 -5.21
CA LYS A 243 -7.01 2.27 -5.87
C LYS A 243 -7.26 3.69 -5.36
N PRO A 244 -6.21 4.48 -5.12
CA PRO A 244 -6.35 5.88 -4.75
C PRO A 244 -7.02 6.68 -5.88
N GLN A 245 -7.73 7.73 -5.52
CA GLN A 245 -8.47 8.52 -6.50
C GLN A 245 -7.56 9.21 -7.52
N TRP A 246 -6.39 9.69 -7.07
CA TRP A 246 -5.43 10.31 -7.98
C TRP A 246 -4.95 9.36 -9.08
N LEU A 247 -4.78 8.06 -8.77
CA LEU A 247 -4.37 7.06 -9.77
C LEU A 247 -5.43 6.88 -10.87
N LYS A 248 -6.71 7.00 -10.52
CA LYS A 248 -7.82 6.95 -11.49
C LYS A 248 -7.92 8.20 -12.35
N ASN A 249 -7.35 9.31 -11.87
CA ASN A 249 -7.38 10.59 -12.54
C ASN A 249 -6.15 10.85 -13.43
N LEU A 250 -5.20 9.92 -13.46
CA LEU A 250 -4.06 10.01 -14.36
C LEU A 250 -4.52 9.86 -15.81
N VAL A 251 -4.13 10.81 -16.64
CA VAL A 251 -4.54 10.88 -18.04
C VAL A 251 -3.30 10.92 -18.92
N ILE A 252 -3.27 10.07 -19.94
CA ILE A 252 -2.24 10.09 -20.97
C ILE A 252 -2.56 11.23 -21.96
N THR A 253 -1.59 12.10 -22.19
CA THR A 253 -1.71 13.24 -23.09
C THR A 253 -1.08 12.97 -24.45
N ALA A 254 -1.35 13.84 -25.43
CA ALA A 254 -0.70 13.76 -26.74
C ALA A 254 0.84 13.92 -26.66
N LEU A 255 1.36 14.64 -25.64
CA LEU A 255 2.79 14.77 -25.41
C LEU A 255 3.41 13.46 -24.92
N ASP A 256 2.74 12.75 -24.01
CA ASP A 256 3.17 11.43 -23.53
C ASP A 256 3.22 10.44 -24.69
N PHE A 257 2.23 10.49 -25.60
CA PHE A 257 2.20 9.69 -26.80
C PHE A 257 3.40 9.97 -27.71
N LYS A 258 3.71 11.23 -27.92
CA LYS A 258 4.85 11.65 -28.75
C LYS A 258 6.18 11.19 -28.13
N GLU A 259 6.33 11.30 -26.81
CA GLU A 259 7.49 10.81 -26.08
C GLU A 259 7.69 9.30 -26.31
N LEU A 260 6.65 8.52 -26.10
CA LEU A 260 6.69 7.06 -26.27
C LEU A 260 6.97 6.66 -27.72
N SER A 261 6.39 7.37 -28.69
CA SER A 261 6.60 7.14 -30.11
C SER A 261 8.04 7.42 -30.56
N ASN A 262 8.71 8.37 -29.91
CA ASN A 262 10.11 8.69 -30.20
C ASN A 262 11.10 7.75 -29.49
N SER A 263 10.66 7.04 -28.45
CA SER A 263 11.55 6.19 -27.65
C SER A 263 11.77 4.80 -28.26
N ASP A 264 10.84 4.32 -29.09
CA ASP A 264 10.90 2.97 -29.67
C ASP A 264 10.00 2.87 -30.91
N ASP A 265 10.58 3.00 -32.10
CA ASP A 265 9.86 2.97 -33.37
C ASP A 265 9.12 1.64 -33.62
N GLU A 266 9.66 0.52 -33.13
CA GLU A 266 9.02 -0.78 -33.28
C GLU A 266 7.75 -0.94 -32.40
N ARG A 267 7.60 -0.10 -31.35
CA ARG A 267 6.45 -0.12 -30.44
C ARG A 267 5.36 0.88 -30.75
N ASN A 268 5.56 1.73 -31.75
CA ASN A 268 4.60 2.79 -32.09
C ASN A 268 3.19 2.26 -32.37
N PHE A 269 3.07 1.12 -33.05
CA PHE A 269 1.77 0.52 -33.33
C PHE A 269 1.09 -0.04 -32.05
N LEU A 270 1.85 -0.51 -31.07
CA LEU A 270 1.33 -1.00 -29.79
C LEU A 270 0.71 0.13 -28.96
N LEU A 271 1.27 1.32 -29.05
CA LEU A 271 0.81 2.51 -28.33
C LEU A 271 -0.48 3.03 -28.94
N ALA A 272 -0.64 3.00 -30.25
CA ALA A 272 -1.81 3.51 -30.96
C ALA A 272 -3.10 2.73 -30.60
N ASP A 273 -3.00 1.42 -30.38
CA ASP A 273 -4.15 0.55 -30.13
C ASP A 273 -4.51 0.44 -28.64
N ASN A 274 -3.52 0.58 -27.75
CA ASN A 274 -3.69 0.30 -26.33
C ASN A 274 -3.81 1.56 -25.44
N TYR A 275 -3.43 2.73 -25.94
CA TYR A 275 -3.58 3.98 -25.20
C TYR A 275 -4.65 4.88 -25.84
N GLN A 276 -5.66 5.23 -25.06
CA GLN A 276 -6.65 6.22 -25.48
C GLN A 276 -6.33 7.55 -24.80
N ILE A 277 -6.08 8.59 -25.62
CA ILE A 277 -5.90 9.96 -25.11
C ILE A 277 -7.14 10.37 -24.32
N GLY A 278 -6.97 10.79 -23.08
CA GLY A 278 -8.06 11.29 -22.25
C GLY A 278 -8.88 10.22 -21.51
N LYS A 279 -8.41 8.99 -21.46
CA LYS A 279 -9.01 7.93 -20.62
C LYS A 279 -8.04 7.42 -19.59
#